data_7cf1bbc251a9784eb8dfdc4cd2bca4e3
#
_entry.id   7cf1bbc251a9784eb8dfdc4cd2bca4e3
#
_cell.length_a   1.000
_cell.length_b   1.000
_cell.length_c   1.000
_cell.angle_alpha   90.00
_cell.angle_beta   90.00
_cell.angle_gamma   90.00
#
_symmetry.space_group_name_H-M   'P 1'
#
loop_
_entity.id
_entity.type
_entity.pdbx_description
1 polymer ?
#
loop_
_entity_poly.entity_id
_entity_poly.type
_entity_poly.pdbx_seq_one_letter_code
_entity_poly.pdbx_strand_id
1 'polypeptide(L)'
;MTESLFSLGPFDINIWNILFLIILYYFAYKGRRIALGILNKYVRKTEIRIQGRRLAWIILLSQSIYLLAFYVAILSLRINNPNVDFDDMLNYPIIKLSKIKIAFYHILVIITVVFLARLAVFISRLYIARKLKDNPKYNEGNLYIFTQLAKYVIYIFSILFCFQALNIPLSNLLFGSAAVLVGIGLGLQDAFKDLIAGFILLLEGNLKVGDVIKISSSEKESDLVAKIKKINIRTTQIQTWEGNVLVMPNSILTRDQVENWSHSSRLTRFKIVVSVVYGVDTDLVKKLLETAALSHPKVKRTQQILVRLADFGENGLNLELIFWADQHWDIQTYKSEIRFEIDRLFRANGIRIPYPQRTVHLPKDK
;
A
#
# COMPACT_ATOMS: atom_id res chain seq x y z
N MET A 1 38.29 -13.11 -58.14
CA MET A 1 36.85 -12.79 -58.37
C MET A 1 36.06 -13.77 -57.53
N THR A 2 35.49 -13.29 -56.44
CA THR A 2 34.63 -14.10 -55.56
C THR A 2 33.20 -13.93 -56.03
N GLU A 3 32.69 -14.97 -56.75
CA GLU A 3 31.30 -14.96 -57.21
C GLU A 3 30.37 -14.76 -56.00
N SER A 4 29.43 -13.78 -56.10
CA SER A 4 28.37 -13.58 -55.12
C SER A 4 27.40 -14.77 -55.20
N LEU A 5 27.18 -15.46 -54.08
CA LEU A 5 26.21 -16.54 -53.97
C LEU A 5 24.77 -16.03 -54.13
N PHE A 6 24.48 -14.90 -53.51
CA PHE A 6 23.22 -14.15 -53.67
C PHE A 6 23.42 -12.72 -53.20
N SER A 7 22.62 -11.80 -53.73
CA SER A 7 22.59 -10.41 -53.32
C SER A 7 21.38 -10.14 -52.44
N LEU A 8 21.60 -9.55 -51.28
CA LEU A 8 20.56 -9.09 -50.38
C LEU A 8 20.51 -7.56 -50.51
N GLY A 9 19.80 -7.09 -51.53
CA GLY A 9 19.78 -5.67 -51.89
C GLY A 9 21.14 -5.21 -52.40
N PRO A 10 21.77 -4.19 -51.79
CA PRO A 10 23.07 -3.69 -52.19
C PRO A 10 24.25 -4.55 -51.71
N PHE A 11 23.99 -5.65 -51.01
CA PHE A 11 25.03 -6.53 -50.44
C PHE A 11 25.19 -7.78 -51.23
N ASP A 12 26.39 -8.00 -51.67
CA ASP A 12 26.83 -9.28 -52.24
C ASP A 12 27.33 -10.17 -51.12
N ILE A 13 26.64 -11.27 -50.91
CA ILE A 13 27.01 -12.28 -49.91
C ILE A 13 27.82 -13.36 -50.61
N ASN A 14 29.10 -13.42 -50.23
CA ASN A 14 30.07 -14.38 -50.76
C ASN A 14 30.20 -15.56 -49.80
N ILE A 15 30.78 -16.66 -50.31
CA ILE A 15 31.07 -17.86 -49.53
C ILE A 15 31.91 -17.53 -48.27
N TRP A 16 32.81 -16.55 -48.39
CA TRP A 16 33.66 -16.08 -47.30
C TRP A 16 32.87 -15.43 -46.16
N ASN A 17 31.76 -14.73 -46.44
CA ASN A 17 30.91 -14.16 -45.43
C ASN A 17 30.22 -15.27 -44.61
N ILE A 18 29.73 -16.31 -45.28
CA ILE A 18 29.11 -17.46 -44.63
C ILE A 18 30.11 -18.21 -43.75
N LEU A 19 31.32 -18.46 -44.29
CA LEU A 19 32.40 -19.07 -43.52
C LEU A 19 32.78 -18.23 -42.27
N PHE A 20 32.91 -16.93 -42.46
CA PHE A 20 33.18 -16.01 -41.32
C PHE A 20 32.08 -16.05 -40.27
N LEU A 21 30.81 -16.04 -40.66
CA LEU A 21 29.68 -16.15 -39.72
C LEU A 21 29.70 -17.49 -38.97
N ILE A 22 30.03 -18.60 -39.63
CA ILE A 22 30.13 -19.90 -38.96
C ILE A 22 31.30 -19.90 -37.96
N ILE A 23 32.46 -19.37 -38.36
CA ILE A 23 33.62 -19.23 -37.48
C ILE A 23 33.32 -18.33 -36.29
N LEU A 24 32.68 -17.19 -36.53
CA LEU A 24 32.29 -16.24 -35.49
C LEU A 24 31.32 -16.88 -34.50
N TYR A 25 30.31 -17.60 -35.00
CA TYR A 25 29.38 -18.34 -34.15
C TYR A 25 30.08 -19.41 -33.30
N TYR A 26 31.02 -20.13 -33.90
CA TYR A 26 31.82 -21.12 -33.20
C TYR A 26 32.69 -20.50 -32.09
N PHE A 27 33.34 -19.36 -32.36
CA PHE A 27 34.10 -18.63 -31.37
C PHE A 27 33.19 -18.05 -30.27
N ALA A 28 32.03 -17.53 -30.62
CA ALA A 28 31.04 -17.06 -29.65
C ALA A 28 30.56 -18.21 -28.74
N TYR A 29 30.30 -19.39 -29.32
CA TYR A 29 29.92 -20.59 -28.56
C TYR A 29 31.04 -21.06 -27.62
N LYS A 30 32.29 -21.16 -28.10
CA LYS A 30 33.45 -21.49 -27.24
C LYS A 30 33.73 -20.43 -26.19
N GLY A 31 33.72 -19.16 -26.56
CA GLY A 31 33.92 -18.03 -25.65
C GLY A 31 32.86 -18.05 -24.52
N ARG A 32 31.60 -18.27 -24.87
CA ARG A 32 30.52 -18.50 -23.90
C ARG A 32 30.84 -19.67 -22.94
N ARG A 33 31.27 -20.81 -23.45
CA ARG A 33 31.59 -22.00 -22.66
C ARG A 33 32.74 -21.76 -21.68
N ILE A 34 33.78 -21.05 -22.13
CA ILE A 34 34.95 -20.67 -21.31
C ILE A 34 34.49 -19.64 -20.23
N ALA A 35 33.78 -18.59 -20.60
CA ALA A 35 33.31 -17.54 -19.71
C ALA A 35 32.39 -18.11 -18.64
N LEU A 36 31.48 -19.03 -19.00
CA LEU A 36 30.63 -19.75 -18.05
C LEU A 36 31.44 -20.67 -17.12
N GLY A 37 32.51 -21.29 -17.61
CA GLY A 37 33.42 -22.10 -16.79
C GLY A 37 34.13 -21.26 -15.73
N ILE A 38 34.67 -20.11 -16.12
CA ILE A 38 35.33 -19.15 -15.24
C ILE A 38 34.31 -18.62 -14.20
N LEU A 39 33.14 -18.17 -14.64
CA LEU A 39 32.07 -17.66 -13.76
C LEU A 39 31.64 -18.72 -12.75
N ASN A 40 31.49 -19.98 -13.20
CA ASN A 40 31.12 -21.07 -12.31
C ASN A 40 32.20 -21.36 -11.26
N LYS A 41 33.48 -21.24 -11.61
CA LYS A 41 34.61 -21.40 -10.67
C LYS A 41 34.67 -20.26 -9.66
N TYR A 42 34.40 -19.01 -10.11
CA TYR A 42 34.41 -17.83 -9.25
C TYR A 42 33.22 -17.82 -8.28
N VAL A 43 32.02 -18.14 -8.76
CA VAL A 43 30.79 -18.17 -7.94
C VAL A 43 30.78 -19.34 -6.96
N ARG A 44 31.51 -20.45 -7.24
CA ARG A 44 31.72 -21.54 -6.27
C ARG A 44 32.61 -21.15 -5.09
N LYS A 45 33.55 -20.23 -5.31
CA LYS A 45 34.49 -19.75 -4.28
C LYS A 45 33.85 -18.73 -3.30
N THR A 46 32.85 -18.04 -3.75
CA THR A 46 32.10 -17.09 -2.92
C THR A 46 30.84 -17.79 -2.41
N GLU A 47 30.68 -17.92 -1.09
CA GLU A 47 29.51 -18.52 -0.41
C GLU A 47 28.20 -17.71 -0.61
N ILE A 48 27.88 -17.38 -1.84
CA ILE A 48 26.67 -16.62 -2.16
C ILE A 48 25.53 -17.62 -2.39
N ARG A 49 24.90 -18.06 -1.33
CA ARG A 49 23.74 -18.95 -1.23
C ARG A 49 22.43 -18.29 -1.71
N ILE A 50 22.40 -17.66 -2.89
CA ILE A 50 21.14 -17.21 -3.50
C ILE A 50 20.91 -18.09 -4.72
N GLN A 51 20.07 -19.13 -4.56
CA GLN A 51 19.55 -19.92 -5.67
C GLN A 51 18.91 -18.96 -6.69
N GLY A 52 19.36 -19.01 -7.94
CA GLY A 52 18.90 -18.12 -9.02
C GLY A 52 19.88 -17.02 -9.44
N ARG A 53 20.76 -16.54 -8.56
CA ARG A 53 21.75 -15.49 -8.90
C ARG A 53 22.79 -16.00 -9.88
N ARG A 54 23.23 -17.24 -9.69
CA ARG A 54 24.17 -17.94 -10.59
C ARG A 54 23.59 -18.13 -11.99
N LEU A 55 22.35 -18.61 -12.06
CA LEU A 55 21.65 -18.83 -13.33
C LEU A 55 21.45 -17.53 -14.10
N ALA A 56 21.13 -16.43 -13.44
CA ALA A 56 20.91 -15.15 -14.08
C ALA A 56 22.20 -14.53 -14.63
N TRP A 57 23.33 -14.60 -13.92
CA TRP A 57 24.64 -14.17 -14.44
C TRP A 57 25.08 -15.01 -15.65
N ILE A 58 24.82 -16.32 -15.62
CA ILE A 58 25.06 -17.22 -16.71
C ILE A 58 24.28 -16.81 -17.97
N ILE A 59 23.00 -16.51 -17.81
CA ILE A 59 22.12 -16.09 -18.88
C ILE A 59 22.57 -14.75 -19.46
N LEU A 60 22.85 -13.75 -18.62
CA LEU A 60 23.31 -12.44 -19.08
C LEU A 60 24.61 -12.48 -19.81
N LEU A 61 25.63 -13.16 -19.27
CA LEU A 61 26.94 -13.27 -19.90
C LEU A 61 26.82 -13.99 -21.25
N SER A 62 26.02 -15.05 -21.31
CA SER A 62 25.71 -15.77 -22.54
C SER A 62 25.05 -14.88 -23.59
N GLN A 63 24.09 -14.06 -23.20
CA GLN A 63 23.39 -13.16 -24.12
C GLN A 63 24.27 -12.00 -24.56
N SER A 64 25.15 -11.47 -23.71
CA SER A 64 26.10 -10.43 -24.07
C SER A 64 27.08 -10.91 -25.13
N ILE A 65 27.58 -12.15 -25.02
CA ILE A 65 28.50 -12.74 -26.01
C ILE A 65 27.80 -12.89 -27.36
N TYR A 66 26.59 -13.40 -27.40
CA TYR A 66 25.84 -13.53 -28.65
C TYR A 66 25.45 -12.19 -29.26
N LEU A 67 25.09 -11.19 -28.43
CA LEU A 67 24.83 -9.83 -28.91
C LEU A 67 26.09 -9.23 -29.56
N LEU A 68 27.25 -9.34 -28.89
CA LEU A 68 28.53 -8.89 -29.45
C LEU A 68 28.82 -9.58 -30.76
N ALA A 69 28.68 -10.92 -30.82
CA ALA A 69 28.90 -11.69 -32.06
C ALA A 69 27.96 -11.25 -33.19
N PHE A 70 26.71 -10.92 -32.85
CA PHE A 70 25.74 -10.40 -33.83
C PHE A 70 26.14 -9.02 -34.38
N TYR A 71 26.63 -8.11 -33.55
CA TYR A 71 27.15 -6.82 -34.00
C TYR A 71 28.39 -6.99 -34.88
N VAL A 72 29.31 -7.88 -34.49
CA VAL A 72 30.52 -8.20 -35.30
C VAL A 72 30.13 -8.84 -36.63
N ALA A 73 29.10 -9.68 -36.65
CA ALA A 73 28.58 -10.29 -37.89
C ALA A 73 28.09 -9.22 -38.88
N ILE A 74 27.38 -8.22 -38.41
CA ILE A 74 26.89 -7.11 -39.24
C ILE A 74 28.05 -6.26 -39.73
N LEU A 75 29.02 -5.92 -38.86
CA LEU A 75 30.23 -5.20 -39.29
C LEU A 75 31.06 -5.95 -40.34
N SER A 76 31.07 -7.28 -40.29
CA SER A 76 31.78 -8.10 -41.26
C SER A 76 31.21 -8.02 -42.68
N LEU A 77 29.90 -7.76 -42.81
CA LEU A 77 29.28 -7.56 -44.14
C LEU A 77 29.84 -6.33 -44.86
N ARG A 78 30.26 -5.29 -44.12
CA ARG A 78 30.86 -4.09 -44.67
C ARG A 78 32.26 -4.37 -45.27
N ILE A 79 33.02 -5.25 -44.65
CA ILE A 79 34.41 -5.53 -45.10
C ILE A 79 34.42 -6.02 -46.56
N ASN A 80 33.40 -6.78 -46.93
CA ASN A 80 33.32 -7.37 -48.28
C ASN A 80 32.51 -6.50 -49.27
N ASN A 81 31.89 -5.41 -48.81
CA ASN A 81 31.12 -4.47 -49.63
C ASN A 81 31.59 -3.01 -49.36
N PRO A 82 32.85 -2.65 -49.71
CA PRO A 82 33.44 -1.37 -49.36
C PRO A 82 32.77 -0.16 -50.05
N ASN A 83 32.06 -0.40 -51.14
CA ASN A 83 31.36 0.63 -51.91
C ASN A 83 29.97 0.99 -51.36
N VAL A 84 29.50 0.27 -50.34
CA VAL A 84 28.21 0.52 -49.69
C VAL A 84 28.45 1.32 -48.42
N ASP A 85 27.81 2.49 -48.33
CA ASP A 85 27.94 3.29 -47.11
C ASP A 85 27.23 2.59 -45.94
N PHE A 86 27.80 2.76 -44.72
CA PHE A 86 27.28 2.07 -43.53
C PHE A 86 25.84 2.47 -43.21
N ASP A 87 25.50 3.74 -43.46
CA ASP A 87 24.16 4.25 -43.30
C ASP A 87 23.17 3.65 -44.30
N ASP A 88 23.57 3.46 -45.53
CA ASP A 88 22.75 2.79 -46.56
C ASP A 88 22.48 1.33 -46.17
N MET A 89 23.49 0.69 -45.60
CA MET A 89 23.37 -0.67 -45.07
C MET A 89 22.33 -0.75 -43.96
N LEU A 90 22.45 0.12 -42.94
CA LEU A 90 21.59 0.08 -41.80
C LEU A 90 20.14 0.43 -42.15
N ASN A 91 19.95 1.36 -43.08
CA ASN A 91 18.64 1.83 -43.52
C ASN A 91 18.00 0.99 -44.63
N TYR A 92 18.72 -0.01 -45.14
CA TYR A 92 18.18 -0.88 -46.19
C TYR A 92 16.93 -1.65 -45.69
N PRO A 93 15.78 -1.49 -46.39
CA PRO A 93 14.54 -2.12 -45.96
C PRO A 93 14.54 -3.62 -46.33
N ILE A 94 14.66 -4.48 -45.34
CA ILE A 94 14.59 -5.95 -45.49
C ILE A 94 13.14 -6.38 -45.76
N ILE A 95 12.21 -5.78 -45.08
CA ILE A 95 10.78 -6.09 -45.20
C ILE A 95 10.03 -4.79 -45.48
N LYS A 96 9.29 -4.76 -46.57
CA LYS A 96 8.41 -3.66 -46.97
C LYS A 96 6.98 -4.11 -46.82
N LEU A 97 6.34 -3.75 -45.70
CA LEU A 97 4.90 -3.94 -45.51
C LEU A 97 4.22 -2.57 -45.69
N SER A 98 3.35 -2.46 -46.66
CA SER A 98 2.49 -1.28 -46.92
C SER A 98 2.96 0.06 -46.32
N LYS A 99 2.88 0.24 -45.02
CA LYS A 99 3.25 1.48 -44.30
C LYS A 99 4.50 1.34 -43.42
N ILE A 100 5.01 0.13 -43.19
CA ILE A 100 6.14 -0.12 -42.28
C ILE A 100 7.30 -0.67 -43.07
N LYS A 101 8.42 0.04 -43.03
CA LYS A 101 9.69 -0.42 -43.64
C LYS A 101 10.59 -0.91 -42.50
N ILE A 102 10.83 -2.22 -42.43
CA ILE A 102 11.74 -2.78 -41.42
C ILE A 102 13.14 -2.87 -42.05
N ALA A 103 14.04 -2.04 -41.59
CA ALA A 103 15.44 -2.01 -41.99
C ALA A 103 16.32 -2.78 -40.97
N PHE A 104 17.59 -3.04 -41.34
CA PHE A 104 18.54 -3.71 -40.44
C PHE A 104 18.67 -3.00 -39.08
N TYR A 105 18.70 -1.69 -39.09
CA TYR A 105 18.82 -0.89 -37.87
C TYR A 105 17.66 -1.16 -36.87
N HIS A 106 16.44 -1.35 -37.37
CA HIS A 106 15.28 -1.66 -36.50
C HIS A 106 15.47 -3.01 -35.79
N ILE A 107 16.00 -4.01 -36.49
CA ILE A 107 16.28 -5.32 -35.90
C ILE A 107 17.35 -5.21 -34.82
N LEU A 108 18.42 -4.43 -35.09
CA LEU A 108 19.45 -4.14 -34.09
C LEU A 108 18.91 -3.48 -32.85
N VAL A 109 18.08 -2.43 -33.01
CA VAL A 109 17.49 -1.72 -31.93
C VAL A 109 16.56 -2.63 -31.10
N ILE A 110 15.71 -3.43 -31.74
CA ILE A 110 14.84 -4.39 -31.06
C ILE A 110 15.64 -5.38 -30.23
N ILE A 111 16.66 -5.99 -30.83
CA ILE A 111 17.52 -6.95 -30.10
C ILE A 111 18.20 -6.28 -28.90
N THR A 112 18.69 -5.05 -29.09
CA THR A 112 19.35 -4.28 -28.06
C THR A 112 18.36 -3.93 -26.93
N VAL A 113 17.15 -3.47 -27.26
CA VAL A 113 16.09 -3.15 -26.29
C VAL A 113 15.70 -4.39 -25.49
N VAL A 114 15.50 -5.53 -26.15
CA VAL A 114 15.17 -6.80 -25.47
C VAL A 114 16.31 -7.24 -24.53
N PHE A 115 17.57 -7.07 -24.97
CA PHE A 115 18.72 -7.34 -24.11
C PHE A 115 18.77 -6.43 -22.88
N LEU A 116 18.62 -5.11 -23.10
CA LEU A 116 18.60 -4.12 -22.01
C LEU A 116 17.42 -4.36 -21.05
N ALA A 117 16.26 -4.74 -21.57
CA ALA A 117 15.11 -5.10 -20.76
C ALA A 117 15.41 -6.27 -19.82
N ARG A 118 16.04 -7.35 -20.37
CA ARG A 118 16.45 -8.50 -19.56
C ARG A 118 17.49 -8.14 -18.51
N LEU A 119 18.44 -7.28 -18.88
CA LEU A 119 19.45 -6.75 -17.95
C LEU A 119 18.79 -5.93 -16.84
N ALA A 120 17.86 -5.04 -17.17
CA ALA A 120 17.12 -4.22 -16.21
C ALA A 120 16.29 -5.09 -15.25
N VAL A 121 15.58 -6.11 -15.75
CA VAL A 121 14.86 -7.10 -14.91
C VAL A 121 15.81 -7.83 -13.97
N PHE A 122 16.99 -8.20 -14.44
CA PHE A 122 17.99 -8.85 -13.60
C PHE A 122 18.52 -7.92 -12.50
N ILE A 123 18.87 -6.69 -12.85
CA ILE A 123 19.35 -5.69 -11.89
C ILE A 123 18.27 -5.38 -10.85
N SER A 124 17.01 -5.19 -11.29
CA SER A 124 15.88 -4.93 -10.40
C SER A 124 15.67 -6.08 -9.41
N ARG A 125 15.73 -7.33 -9.88
CA ARG A 125 15.66 -8.52 -9.03
C ARG A 125 16.76 -8.57 -7.98
N LEU A 126 18.01 -8.27 -8.37
CA LEU A 126 19.14 -8.21 -7.43
C LEU A 126 18.97 -7.12 -6.38
N TYR A 127 18.52 -5.95 -6.80
CA TYR A 127 18.28 -4.82 -5.92
C TYR A 127 17.18 -5.14 -4.90
N ILE A 128 16.04 -5.66 -5.38
CA ILE A 128 14.90 -6.05 -4.54
C ILE A 128 15.33 -7.14 -3.56
N ALA A 129 16.05 -8.18 -4.03
CA ALA A 129 16.52 -9.26 -3.18
C ALA A 129 17.49 -8.79 -2.08
N ARG A 130 18.37 -7.83 -2.38
CA ARG A 130 19.26 -7.24 -1.37
C ARG A 130 18.48 -6.48 -0.31
N LYS A 131 17.58 -5.59 -0.74
CA LYS A 131 16.81 -4.73 0.17
C LYS A 131 15.84 -5.53 1.07
N LEU A 132 15.30 -6.65 0.56
CA LEU A 132 14.36 -7.48 1.32
C LEU A 132 15.07 -8.46 2.26
N LYS A 133 16.32 -8.86 2.00
CA LYS A 133 17.07 -9.82 2.83
C LYS A 133 17.24 -9.35 4.28
N ASP A 134 17.39 -8.06 4.48
CA ASP A 134 17.69 -7.46 5.79
C ASP A 134 16.41 -7.16 6.60
N ASN A 135 15.23 -7.48 6.07
CA ASN A 135 13.97 -7.17 6.74
C ASN A 135 13.19 -8.46 7.07
N PRO A 136 13.07 -8.86 8.35
CA PRO A 136 12.45 -10.12 8.77
C PRO A 136 10.94 -10.22 8.45
N LYS A 137 10.30 -9.13 8.06
CA LYS A 137 8.87 -9.10 7.66
C LYS A 137 8.60 -9.53 6.23
N TYR A 138 9.65 -9.68 5.41
CA TYR A 138 9.50 -10.05 4.01
C TYR A 138 9.88 -11.51 3.79
N ASN A 139 8.95 -12.28 3.27
CA ASN A 139 9.13 -13.67 2.88
C ASN A 139 9.40 -13.81 1.36
N GLU A 140 9.65 -15.04 0.90
CA GLU A 140 9.91 -15.33 -0.52
C GLU A 140 8.75 -14.91 -1.45
N GLY A 141 7.50 -14.96 -0.96
CA GLY A 141 6.33 -14.51 -1.72
C GLY A 141 6.36 -13.02 -2.07
N ASN A 142 6.80 -12.18 -1.13
CA ASN A 142 6.94 -10.74 -1.39
C ASN A 142 8.03 -10.46 -2.43
N LEU A 143 9.16 -11.15 -2.38
CA LEU A 143 10.22 -11.04 -3.37
C LEU A 143 9.71 -11.40 -4.77
N TYR A 144 8.94 -12.49 -4.87
CA TYR A 144 8.34 -12.91 -6.13
C TYR A 144 7.40 -11.84 -6.71
N ILE A 145 6.47 -11.32 -5.92
CA ILE A 145 5.48 -10.31 -6.34
C ILE A 145 6.19 -9.05 -6.85
N PHE A 146 7.11 -8.47 -6.06
CA PHE A 146 7.82 -7.25 -6.46
C PHE A 146 8.68 -7.45 -7.71
N THR A 147 9.30 -8.62 -7.86
CA THR A 147 10.09 -8.94 -9.06
C THR A 147 9.21 -9.09 -10.29
N GLN A 148 8.02 -9.69 -10.16
CA GLN A 148 7.07 -9.82 -11.28
C GLN A 148 6.50 -8.47 -11.70
N LEU A 149 6.12 -7.62 -10.75
CA LEU A 149 5.66 -6.26 -11.05
C LEU A 149 6.73 -5.46 -11.80
N ALA A 150 7.96 -5.46 -11.30
CA ALA A 150 9.08 -4.78 -11.96
C ALA A 150 9.30 -5.32 -13.38
N LYS A 151 9.24 -6.65 -13.56
CA LYS A 151 9.37 -7.31 -14.87
C LYS A 151 8.28 -6.85 -15.84
N TYR A 152 7.02 -6.81 -15.43
CA TYR A 152 5.92 -6.36 -16.29
C TYR A 152 6.10 -4.90 -16.71
N VAL A 153 6.43 -4.02 -15.77
CA VAL A 153 6.67 -2.60 -16.05
C VAL A 153 7.82 -2.45 -17.07
N ILE A 154 8.95 -3.10 -16.85
CA ILE A 154 10.10 -3.04 -17.75
C ILE A 154 9.73 -3.54 -19.16
N TYR A 155 8.99 -4.64 -19.27
CA TYR A 155 8.61 -5.16 -20.58
C TYR A 155 7.58 -4.29 -21.30
N ILE A 156 6.63 -3.67 -20.58
CA ILE A 156 5.69 -2.71 -21.19
C ILE A 156 6.47 -1.55 -21.82
N PHE A 157 7.37 -0.92 -21.07
CA PHE A 157 8.20 0.16 -21.61
C PHE A 157 9.08 -0.30 -22.76
N SER A 158 9.65 -1.50 -22.69
CA SER A 158 10.49 -2.06 -23.77
C SER A 158 9.69 -2.26 -25.06
N ILE A 159 8.45 -2.73 -24.97
CA ILE A 159 7.54 -2.87 -26.11
C ILE A 159 7.22 -1.50 -26.72
N LEU A 160 6.92 -0.49 -25.88
CA LEU A 160 6.68 0.87 -26.36
C LEU A 160 7.90 1.46 -27.10
N PHE A 161 9.12 1.23 -26.58
CA PHE A 161 10.36 1.61 -27.25
C PHE A 161 10.55 0.90 -28.58
N CYS A 162 10.21 -0.40 -28.66
CA CYS A 162 10.27 -1.13 -29.94
C CYS A 162 9.29 -0.56 -30.97
N PHE A 163 8.07 -0.21 -30.57
CA PHE A 163 7.10 0.43 -31.49
C PHE A 163 7.59 1.80 -31.97
N GLN A 164 8.15 2.61 -31.07
CA GLN A 164 8.73 3.90 -31.44
C GLN A 164 9.91 3.73 -32.39
N ALA A 165 10.78 2.75 -32.16
CA ALA A 165 11.90 2.46 -33.05
C ALA A 165 11.45 2.03 -34.46
N LEU A 166 10.32 1.34 -34.57
CA LEU A 166 9.71 0.93 -35.85
C LEU A 166 8.92 2.08 -36.54
N ASN A 167 8.96 3.30 -36.00
CA ASN A 167 8.16 4.43 -36.44
C ASN A 167 6.63 4.17 -36.45
N ILE A 168 6.17 3.27 -35.57
CA ILE A 168 4.75 3.01 -35.37
C ILE A 168 4.21 4.10 -34.46
N PRO A 169 3.18 4.89 -34.89
CA PRO A 169 2.65 5.98 -34.09
C PRO A 169 2.00 5.42 -32.82
N LEU A 170 2.60 5.73 -31.67
CA LEU A 170 2.10 5.33 -30.33
C LEU A 170 0.74 5.96 -29.99
N SER A 171 0.38 7.05 -30.65
CA SER A 171 -0.91 7.73 -30.44
C SER A 171 -2.10 6.77 -30.56
N ASN A 172 -2.14 5.97 -31.62
CA ASN A 172 -3.23 5.03 -31.87
C ASN A 172 -3.33 3.94 -30.77
N LEU A 173 -2.17 3.47 -30.27
CA LEU A 173 -2.09 2.51 -29.20
C LEU A 173 -2.55 3.14 -27.86
N LEU A 174 -2.11 4.38 -27.60
CA LEU A 174 -2.49 5.13 -26.40
C LEU A 174 -3.99 5.46 -26.38
N PHE A 175 -4.55 5.88 -27.52
CA PHE A 175 -6.00 6.10 -27.63
C PHE A 175 -6.79 4.81 -27.37
N GLY A 176 -6.39 3.68 -27.95
CA GLY A 176 -7.05 2.39 -27.71
C GLY A 176 -6.92 1.91 -26.27
N SER A 177 -5.81 2.21 -25.60
CA SER A 177 -5.59 1.82 -24.20
C SER A 177 -6.21 2.78 -23.19
N ALA A 178 -6.66 3.98 -23.60
CA ALA A 178 -7.19 4.99 -22.69
C ALA A 178 -8.39 4.47 -21.87
N ALA A 179 -9.33 3.77 -22.50
CA ALA A 179 -10.49 3.19 -21.82
C ALA A 179 -10.07 2.14 -20.78
N VAL A 180 -9.07 1.31 -21.09
CA VAL A 180 -8.52 0.31 -20.18
C VAL A 180 -7.84 0.99 -18.98
N LEU A 181 -7.05 2.05 -19.23
CA LEU A 181 -6.38 2.81 -18.17
C LEU A 181 -7.38 3.50 -17.25
N VAL A 182 -8.46 4.07 -17.79
CA VAL A 182 -9.56 4.65 -17.00
C VAL A 182 -10.22 3.56 -16.15
N GLY A 183 -10.54 2.39 -16.74
CA GLY A 183 -11.11 1.26 -16.00
C GLY A 183 -10.22 0.78 -14.85
N ILE A 184 -8.91 0.66 -15.08
CA ILE A 184 -7.93 0.33 -14.03
C ILE A 184 -7.89 1.43 -12.97
N GLY A 185 -7.90 2.70 -13.38
CA GLY A 185 -7.90 3.85 -12.46
C GLY A 185 -9.12 3.84 -11.54
N LEU A 186 -10.31 3.61 -12.08
CA LEU A 186 -11.54 3.48 -11.31
C LEU A 186 -11.51 2.26 -10.38
N GLY A 187 -10.98 1.11 -10.84
CA GLY A 187 -10.82 -0.09 -10.01
C GLY A 187 -9.82 0.06 -8.86
N LEU A 188 -8.85 0.96 -8.98
CA LEU A 188 -7.85 1.23 -7.94
C LEU A 188 -8.18 2.48 -7.09
N GLN A 189 -9.28 3.18 -7.36
CA GLN A 189 -9.64 4.45 -6.74
C GLN A 189 -9.60 4.40 -5.22
N ASP A 190 -10.21 3.38 -4.61
CA ASP A 190 -10.28 3.28 -3.15
C ASP A 190 -8.91 2.97 -2.52
N ALA A 191 -8.08 2.18 -3.19
CA ALA A 191 -6.72 1.95 -2.72
C ALA A 191 -5.89 3.25 -2.72
N PHE A 192 -6.06 4.10 -3.74
CA PHE A 192 -5.41 5.42 -3.80
C PHE A 192 -5.95 6.37 -2.73
N LYS A 193 -7.27 6.41 -2.48
CA LYS A 193 -7.86 7.20 -1.39
C LYS A 193 -7.24 6.82 -0.04
N ASP A 194 -7.11 5.52 0.24
CA ASP A 194 -6.50 5.03 1.48
C ASP A 194 -5.03 5.43 1.61
N LEU A 195 -4.25 5.36 0.52
CA LEU A 195 -2.84 5.77 0.51
C LEU A 195 -2.69 7.27 0.81
N ILE A 196 -3.46 8.10 0.12
CA ILE A 196 -3.44 9.56 0.32
C ILE A 196 -3.91 9.91 1.74
N ALA A 197 -4.98 9.28 2.22
CA ALA A 197 -5.44 9.45 3.59
C ALA A 197 -4.37 9.08 4.63
N GLY A 198 -3.66 7.96 4.43
CA GLY A 198 -2.55 7.56 5.30
C GLY A 198 -1.41 8.58 5.31
N PHE A 199 -1.09 9.16 4.16
CA PHE A 199 -0.09 10.22 4.05
C PHE A 199 -0.52 11.50 4.78
N ILE A 200 -1.78 11.90 4.61
CA ILE A 200 -2.37 13.06 5.31
C ILE A 200 -2.33 12.85 6.83
N LEU A 201 -2.79 11.69 7.34
CA LEU A 201 -2.76 11.37 8.76
C LEU A 201 -1.36 11.48 9.36
N LEU A 202 -0.33 11.04 8.64
CA LEU A 202 1.06 11.09 9.09
C LEU A 202 1.65 12.51 9.05
N LEU A 203 1.26 13.33 8.05
CA LEU A 203 1.76 14.70 7.91
C LEU A 203 1.10 15.67 8.89
N GLU A 204 -0.22 15.62 9.00
CA GLU A 204 -0.96 16.53 9.88
C GLU A 204 -0.77 16.21 11.35
N GLY A 205 -0.57 14.92 11.68
CA GLY A 205 -0.35 14.48 13.06
C GLY A 205 -1.56 14.68 13.99
N ASN A 206 -2.75 14.86 13.43
CA ASN A 206 -4.00 15.02 14.18
C ASN A 206 -4.40 13.75 14.95
N LEU A 207 -3.97 12.59 14.44
CA LEU A 207 -4.15 11.29 15.07
C LEU A 207 -2.77 10.62 15.23
N LYS A 208 -2.48 10.15 16.45
CA LYS A 208 -1.20 9.52 16.81
C LYS A 208 -1.41 8.13 17.38
N VAL A 209 -0.36 7.31 17.27
CA VAL A 209 -0.34 6.00 17.94
C VAL A 209 -0.47 6.21 19.44
N GLY A 210 -1.41 5.53 20.06
CA GLY A 210 -1.75 5.68 21.48
C GLY A 210 -2.99 6.51 21.75
N ASP A 211 -3.46 7.33 20.79
CA ASP A 211 -4.66 8.15 20.96
C ASP A 211 -5.91 7.27 21.11
N VAL A 212 -6.83 7.73 21.96
CA VAL A 212 -8.18 7.18 22.08
C VAL A 212 -9.11 8.05 21.25
N ILE A 213 -9.76 7.41 20.30
CA ILE A 213 -10.64 8.06 19.34
C ILE A 213 -12.05 7.47 19.41
N LYS A 214 -13.03 8.31 19.17
CA LYS A 214 -14.42 7.93 18.96
C LYS A 214 -14.75 8.21 17.50
N ILE A 215 -15.18 7.19 16.79
CA ILE A 215 -15.54 7.27 15.37
C ILE A 215 -17.06 7.19 15.29
N SER A 216 -17.68 8.24 14.78
CA SER A 216 -19.12 8.29 14.52
C SER A 216 -19.33 8.08 13.03
N SER A 217 -19.88 6.93 12.65
CA SER A 217 -20.20 6.60 11.25
C SER A 217 -21.69 6.80 10.99
N SER A 218 -22.00 7.46 9.88
CA SER A 218 -23.38 7.64 9.43
C SER A 218 -24.11 6.30 9.12
N GLU A 219 -23.34 5.23 8.94
CA GLU A 219 -23.85 3.90 8.54
C GLU A 219 -24.09 2.96 9.74
N LYS A 220 -23.59 3.31 10.94
CA LYS A 220 -23.73 2.47 12.14
C LYS A 220 -24.43 3.24 13.26
N GLU A 221 -25.44 2.63 13.85
CA GLU A 221 -26.18 3.21 15.00
C GLU A 221 -25.33 3.39 16.27
N SER A 222 -24.14 2.82 16.37
CA SER A 222 -23.29 2.89 17.54
C SER A 222 -21.94 3.48 17.24
N ASP A 223 -21.53 4.48 18.04
CA ASP A 223 -20.21 5.05 18.05
C ASP A 223 -19.15 4.00 18.42
N LEU A 224 -18.06 3.94 17.66
CA LEU A 224 -16.94 3.07 17.94
C LEU A 224 -15.85 3.82 18.69
N VAL A 225 -15.59 3.43 19.95
CA VAL A 225 -14.44 3.96 20.70
C VAL A 225 -13.31 2.97 20.67
N ALA A 226 -12.13 3.44 20.27
CA ALA A 226 -10.95 2.58 20.09
C ALA A 226 -9.65 3.35 20.34
N LYS A 227 -8.58 2.60 20.61
CA LYS A 227 -7.21 3.12 20.77
C LYS A 227 -6.39 2.82 19.53
N ILE A 228 -5.72 3.82 18.98
CA ILE A 228 -4.84 3.65 17.82
C ILE A 228 -3.59 2.85 18.24
N LYS A 229 -3.39 1.68 17.61
CA LYS A 229 -2.21 0.83 17.85
C LYS A 229 -1.10 1.07 16.85
N LYS A 230 -1.47 1.25 15.59
CA LYS A 230 -0.51 1.44 14.52
C LYS A 230 -1.15 2.07 13.29
N ILE A 231 -0.49 3.06 12.72
CA ILE A 231 -0.86 3.68 11.44
C ILE A 231 0.11 3.12 10.38
N ASN A 232 -0.42 2.39 9.40
CA ASN A 232 0.31 1.94 8.22
C ASN A 232 -0.04 2.84 7.03
N ILE A 233 0.61 2.60 5.89
CA ILE A 233 0.44 3.41 4.67
C ILE A 233 -1.01 3.45 4.18
N ARG A 234 -1.74 2.31 4.20
CA ARG A 234 -3.12 2.21 3.70
C ARG A 234 -4.15 1.96 4.80
N THR A 235 -3.74 1.38 5.91
CA THR A 235 -4.66 0.94 6.97
C THR A 235 -4.16 1.35 8.34
N THR A 236 -5.08 1.65 9.25
CA THR A 236 -4.80 1.86 10.66
C THR A 236 -5.35 0.70 11.49
N GLN A 237 -4.53 0.22 12.43
CA GLN A 237 -4.92 -0.78 13.42
C GLN A 237 -5.40 -0.07 14.68
N ILE A 238 -6.63 -0.34 15.08
CA ILE A 238 -7.23 0.19 16.28
C ILE A 238 -7.63 -0.95 17.21
N GLN A 239 -7.57 -0.73 18.50
CA GLN A 239 -7.99 -1.71 19.51
C GLN A 239 -9.28 -1.23 20.19
N THR A 240 -10.30 -2.09 20.20
CA THR A 240 -11.55 -1.84 20.93
C THR A 240 -11.41 -2.13 22.42
N TRP A 241 -12.40 -1.75 23.22
CA TRP A 241 -12.41 -2.06 24.65
C TRP A 241 -12.44 -3.56 24.97
N GLU A 242 -13.04 -4.37 24.11
CA GLU A 242 -13.07 -5.84 24.22
C GLU A 242 -11.70 -6.48 23.96
N GLY A 243 -10.69 -5.66 23.57
CA GLY A 243 -9.33 -6.13 23.28
C GLY A 243 -9.11 -6.53 21.81
N ASN A 244 -10.15 -6.53 20.99
CA ASN A 244 -10.04 -6.87 19.58
C ASN A 244 -9.25 -5.82 18.80
N VAL A 245 -8.43 -6.26 17.85
CA VAL A 245 -7.72 -5.36 16.93
C VAL A 245 -8.48 -5.34 15.60
N LEU A 246 -9.03 -4.17 15.27
CA LEU A 246 -9.67 -3.91 13.99
C LEU A 246 -8.65 -3.26 13.05
N VAL A 247 -8.67 -3.69 11.80
CA VAL A 247 -7.88 -3.09 10.72
C VAL A 247 -8.84 -2.35 9.80
N MET A 248 -8.71 -1.03 9.77
CA MET A 248 -9.61 -0.19 8.96
C MET A 248 -8.82 0.62 7.93
N PRO A 249 -9.42 0.90 6.76
CA PRO A 249 -8.85 1.80 5.77
C PRO A 249 -8.60 3.20 6.33
N ASN A 250 -7.50 3.83 5.94
CA ASN A 250 -7.18 5.19 6.42
C ASN A 250 -8.20 6.23 5.94
N SER A 251 -8.82 6.00 4.78
CA SER A 251 -9.85 6.89 4.22
C SER A 251 -11.06 7.06 5.14
N ILE A 252 -11.41 6.07 5.95
CA ILE A 252 -12.49 6.17 6.93
C ILE A 252 -12.13 7.20 8.00
N LEU A 253 -10.90 7.17 8.52
CA LEU A 253 -10.44 8.09 9.57
C LEU A 253 -10.29 9.55 9.09
N THR A 254 -10.20 9.77 7.77
CA THR A 254 -10.11 11.13 7.19
C THR A 254 -11.44 11.64 6.66
N ARG A 255 -12.38 10.74 6.34
CA ARG A 255 -13.70 11.09 5.80
C ARG A 255 -14.76 11.23 6.88
N ASP A 256 -14.77 10.30 7.84
CA ASP A 256 -15.79 10.23 8.87
C ASP A 256 -15.44 11.20 10.03
N GLN A 257 -16.44 11.53 10.84
CA GLN A 257 -16.21 12.37 12.01
C GLN A 257 -15.47 11.57 13.08
N VAL A 258 -14.25 12.01 13.39
CA VAL A 258 -13.41 11.41 14.43
C VAL A 258 -13.20 12.41 15.57
N GLU A 259 -13.66 12.04 16.75
CA GLU A 259 -13.43 12.77 17.98
C GLU A 259 -12.18 12.20 18.67
N ASN A 260 -11.10 12.99 18.76
CA ASN A 260 -9.86 12.56 19.41
C ASN A 260 -9.88 13.03 20.89
N TRP A 261 -10.02 12.09 21.81
CA TRP A 261 -10.06 12.39 23.25
C TRP A 261 -8.68 12.68 23.85
N SER A 262 -7.60 12.41 23.13
CA SER A 262 -6.22 12.53 23.62
C SER A 262 -5.45 13.72 23.02
N HIS A 263 -6.01 14.42 22.03
CA HIS A 263 -5.24 15.38 21.21
C HIS A 263 -4.89 16.69 21.94
N SER A 264 -5.89 17.38 22.50
CA SER A 264 -5.70 18.76 22.98
C SER A 264 -5.54 18.90 24.49
N SER A 265 -6.11 18.00 25.26
CA SER A 265 -5.92 17.91 26.70
C SER A 265 -6.10 16.47 27.16
N ARG A 266 -5.31 16.06 28.15
CA ARG A 266 -5.54 14.77 28.81
C ARG A 266 -6.83 14.72 29.61
N LEU A 267 -7.55 15.85 29.70
CA LEU A 267 -8.77 16.01 30.46
C LEU A 267 -9.99 16.08 29.55
N THR A 268 -10.89 15.13 29.69
CA THR A 268 -12.17 15.10 28.98
C THR A 268 -13.31 15.14 29.99
N ARG A 269 -14.40 15.81 29.61
CA ARG A 269 -15.62 15.92 30.39
C ARG A 269 -16.53 14.72 30.12
N PHE A 270 -16.88 14.01 31.18
CA PHE A 270 -17.77 12.86 31.09
C PHE A 270 -19.04 13.11 31.89
N LYS A 271 -20.11 12.39 31.55
CA LYS A 271 -21.36 12.46 32.26
C LYS A 271 -21.89 11.10 32.70
N ILE A 272 -22.56 11.09 33.85
CA ILE A 272 -23.38 9.98 34.35
C ILE A 272 -24.80 10.52 34.53
N VAL A 273 -25.79 9.86 33.95
CA VAL A 273 -27.20 10.18 34.14
C VAL A 273 -27.75 9.30 35.27
N VAL A 274 -28.44 9.92 36.20
CA VAL A 274 -29.08 9.27 37.36
C VAL A 274 -30.50 9.78 37.50
N SER A 275 -31.46 8.87 37.70
CA SER A 275 -32.86 9.25 37.94
C SER A 275 -33.22 9.03 39.40
N VAL A 276 -33.97 9.96 40.00
CA VAL A 276 -34.50 9.88 41.40
C VAL A 276 -35.99 10.12 41.39
N VAL A 277 -36.71 9.60 42.41
CA VAL A 277 -38.15 9.76 42.51
C VAL A 277 -38.54 11.23 42.66
N TYR A 278 -39.74 11.59 42.24
CA TYR A 278 -40.31 12.92 42.50
C TYR A 278 -40.49 13.17 44.00
N GLY A 279 -40.37 14.45 44.42
CA GLY A 279 -40.53 14.86 45.82
C GLY A 279 -39.27 14.69 46.68
N VAL A 280 -38.13 14.24 46.11
CA VAL A 280 -36.86 14.17 46.82
C VAL A 280 -36.23 15.56 46.94
N ASP A 281 -35.47 15.80 48.02
CA ASP A 281 -34.64 17.00 48.16
C ASP A 281 -33.50 16.99 47.11
N THR A 282 -33.65 17.82 46.09
CA THR A 282 -32.70 17.92 44.98
C THR A 282 -31.36 18.48 45.39
N ASP A 283 -31.28 19.33 46.41
CA ASP A 283 -30.03 19.88 46.95
C ASP A 283 -29.21 18.80 47.66
N LEU A 284 -29.90 17.93 48.40
CA LEU A 284 -29.26 16.75 49.00
C LEU A 284 -28.73 15.82 47.91
N VAL A 285 -29.55 15.49 46.89
CA VAL A 285 -29.12 14.64 45.78
C VAL A 285 -27.88 15.20 45.08
N LYS A 286 -27.89 16.52 44.82
CA LYS A 286 -26.77 17.22 44.21
C LYS A 286 -25.46 17.03 45.00
N LYS A 287 -25.51 17.29 46.32
CA LYS A 287 -24.37 17.12 47.23
C LYS A 287 -23.84 15.69 47.24
N LEU A 288 -24.73 14.70 47.25
CA LEU A 288 -24.32 13.27 47.23
C LEU A 288 -23.68 12.86 45.92
N LEU A 289 -24.19 13.34 44.79
CA LEU A 289 -23.56 13.08 43.47
C LEU A 289 -22.19 13.74 43.37
N GLU A 290 -22.04 14.98 43.84
CA GLU A 290 -20.73 15.64 43.88
C GLU A 290 -19.73 14.87 44.77
N THR A 291 -20.19 14.41 45.94
CA THR A 291 -19.39 13.61 46.89
C THR A 291 -18.94 12.28 46.23
N ALA A 292 -19.87 11.59 45.55
CA ALA A 292 -19.55 10.35 44.83
C ALA A 292 -18.49 10.55 43.75
N ALA A 293 -18.57 11.64 43.01
CA ALA A 293 -17.57 11.94 42.02
C ALA A 293 -16.20 12.27 42.65
N LEU A 294 -16.20 13.06 43.73
CA LEU A 294 -14.98 13.48 44.44
C LEU A 294 -14.28 12.32 45.17
N SER A 295 -14.99 11.27 45.51
CA SER A 295 -14.39 10.07 46.13
C SER A 295 -13.51 9.28 45.22
N HIS A 296 -13.75 9.39 43.91
CA HIS A 296 -12.99 8.62 42.90
C HIS A 296 -11.61 9.27 42.60
N PRO A 297 -10.48 8.54 42.72
CA PRO A 297 -9.13 9.11 42.66
C PRO A 297 -8.76 9.66 41.29
N LYS A 298 -9.40 9.19 40.21
CA LYS A 298 -9.13 9.62 38.84
C LYS A 298 -9.96 10.82 38.37
N VAL A 299 -10.94 11.26 39.19
CA VAL A 299 -11.69 12.49 38.95
C VAL A 299 -10.83 13.68 39.33
N LYS A 300 -10.70 14.64 38.43
CA LYS A 300 -9.87 15.85 38.64
C LYS A 300 -10.60 16.88 39.48
N ARG A 301 -10.10 17.05 40.70
CA ARG A 301 -10.63 18.04 41.67
C ARG A 301 -10.33 19.49 41.30
N THR A 302 -9.37 19.72 40.38
CA THR A 302 -9.01 21.06 39.87
C THR A 302 -10.07 21.63 38.91
N GLN A 303 -10.96 20.78 38.41
CA GLN A 303 -12.04 21.15 37.51
C GLN A 303 -13.39 21.08 38.27
N GLN A 304 -14.30 21.99 37.92
CA GLN A 304 -15.60 22.02 38.53
C GLN A 304 -16.40 20.75 38.19
N ILE A 305 -16.86 20.06 39.23
CA ILE A 305 -17.89 19.03 39.11
C ILE A 305 -19.23 19.73 39.08
N LEU A 306 -20.06 19.40 38.10
CA LEU A 306 -21.36 20.02 37.92
C LEU A 306 -22.45 18.95 37.96
N VAL A 307 -23.45 19.20 38.83
CA VAL A 307 -24.68 18.43 38.83
C VAL A 307 -25.80 19.35 38.36
N ARG A 308 -26.55 18.89 37.37
CA ARG A 308 -27.70 19.63 36.86
C ARG A 308 -28.93 18.74 36.76
N LEU A 309 -30.09 19.30 36.99
CA LEU A 309 -31.35 18.69 36.63
C LEU A 309 -31.50 18.79 35.12
N ALA A 310 -31.46 17.64 34.44
CA ALA A 310 -31.49 17.59 32.99
C ALA A 310 -32.90 17.60 32.44
N ASP A 311 -33.82 16.89 33.12
CA ASP A 311 -35.20 16.74 32.64
C ASP A 311 -36.11 16.24 33.77
N PHE A 312 -37.41 16.51 33.62
CA PHE A 312 -38.51 15.90 34.37
C PHE A 312 -39.00 14.68 33.59
N GLY A 313 -38.44 13.49 33.93
CA GLY A 313 -38.71 12.25 33.21
C GLY A 313 -40.05 11.60 33.57
N GLU A 314 -40.47 10.58 32.82
CA GLU A 314 -41.78 9.93 33.03
C GLU A 314 -41.98 9.37 34.43
N ASN A 315 -40.93 8.90 35.10
CA ASN A 315 -41.03 8.22 36.40
C ASN A 315 -40.26 8.94 37.51
N GLY A 316 -39.55 10.04 37.23
CA GLY A 316 -38.73 10.75 38.20
C GLY A 316 -37.88 11.85 37.58
N LEU A 317 -37.06 12.49 38.43
CA LEU A 317 -36.16 13.57 38.05
C LEU A 317 -34.86 13.00 37.45
N ASN A 318 -34.48 13.44 36.28
CA ASN A 318 -33.23 13.05 35.62
C ASN A 318 -32.13 14.09 35.93
N LEU A 319 -31.08 13.65 36.62
CA LEU A 319 -29.92 14.48 36.91
C LEU A 319 -28.71 14.00 36.13
N GLU A 320 -27.88 14.95 35.71
CA GLU A 320 -26.59 14.69 35.10
C GLU A 320 -25.47 15.08 36.06
N LEU A 321 -24.64 14.11 36.43
CA LEU A 321 -23.36 14.32 37.09
C LEU A 321 -22.29 14.46 36.04
N ILE A 322 -21.64 15.63 35.97
CA ILE A 322 -20.62 15.98 34.98
C ILE A 322 -19.29 16.14 35.71
N PHE A 323 -18.27 15.41 35.27
CA PHE A 323 -16.94 15.41 35.87
C PHE A 323 -15.85 15.30 34.85
N TRP A 324 -14.59 15.60 35.22
CA TRP A 324 -13.42 15.55 34.37
C TRP A 324 -12.47 14.42 34.78
N ALA A 325 -11.97 13.66 33.80
CA ALA A 325 -10.99 12.60 34.03
C ALA A 325 -9.92 12.60 32.92
N ASP A 326 -8.75 12.05 33.22
CA ASP A 326 -7.58 12.09 32.35
C ASP A 326 -7.24 10.76 31.62
N GLN A 327 -7.79 9.66 32.04
CA GLN A 327 -7.54 8.34 31.43
C GLN A 327 -8.76 7.85 30.67
N HIS A 328 -8.87 8.27 29.42
CA HIS A 328 -10.07 8.05 28.60
C HIS A 328 -10.33 6.57 28.29
N TRP A 329 -9.29 5.73 28.29
CA TRP A 329 -9.43 4.31 27.97
C TRP A 329 -10.19 3.54 29.04
N ASP A 330 -10.02 3.90 30.31
CA ASP A 330 -10.66 3.20 31.43
C ASP A 330 -11.94 3.87 31.92
N ILE A 331 -12.48 4.83 31.18
CA ILE A 331 -13.59 5.65 31.62
C ILE A 331 -14.86 4.88 31.98
N GLN A 332 -15.11 3.74 31.34
CA GLN A 332 -16.28 2.91 31.68
C GLN A 332 -16.15 2.30 33.08
N THR A 333 -14.91 1.90 33.45
CA THR A 333 -14.62 1.43 34.82
C THR A 333 -14.86 2.55 35.83
N TYR A 334 -14.37 3.78 35.58
CA TYR A 334 -14.58 4.92 36.48
C TYR A 334 -16.05 5.26 36.64
N LYS A 335 -16.79 5.29 35.51
CA LYS A 335 -18.26 5.50 35.58
C LYS A 335 -18.96 4.42 36.38
N SER A 336 -18.53 3.18 36.30
CA SER A 336 -19.07 2.05 37.07
C SER A 336 -18.77 2.21 38.53
N GLU A 337 -17.55 2.53 38.92
CA GLU A 337 -17.14 2.73 40.32
C GLU A 337 -17.88 3.91 40.96
N ILE A 338 -18.02 5.02 40.21
CA ILE A 338 -18.80 6.18 40.68
C ILE A 338 -20.28 5.80 40.83
N ARG A 339 -20.88 5.00 39.95
CA ARG A 339 -22.28 4.55 40.10
C ARG A 339 -22.48 3.67 41.34
N PHE A 340 -21.53 2.78 41.65
CA PHE A 340 -21.58 2.01 42.88
C PHE A 340 -21.56 2.93 44.13
N GLU A 341 -20.74 3.96 44.11
CA GLU A 341 -20.66 4.91 45.19
C GLU A 341 -21.94 5.75 45.30
N ILE A 342 -22.52 6.15 44.16
CA ILE A 342 -23.84 6.82 44.11
C ILE A 342 -24.92 5.93 44.78
N ASP A 343 -24.99 4.66 44.39
CA ASP A 343 -25.95 3.71 44.96
C ASP A 343 -25.78 3.58 46.46
N ARG A 344 -24.53 3.46 46.94
CA ARG A 344 -24.20 3.40 48.38
C ARG A 344 -24.68 4.62 49.12
N LEU A 345 -24.40 5.83 48.63
CA LEU A 345 -24.78 7.09 49.23
C LEU A 345 -26.32 7.31 49.21
N PHE A 346 -26.98 6.92 48.14
CA PHE A 346 -28.44 7.02 48.02
C PHE A 346 -29.13 6.13 49.01
N ARG A 347 -28.70 4.87 49.16
CA ARG A 347 -29.27 3.95 50.18
C ARG A 347 -29.07 4.50 51.59
N ALA A 348 -27.89 5.02 51.92
CA ALA A 348 -27.60 5.57 53.24
C ALA A 348 -28.46 6.81 53.59
N ASN A 349 -28.93 7.55 52.59
CA ASN A 349 -29.75 8.76 52.77
C ASN A 349 -31.22 8.57 52.39
N GLY A 350 -31.67 7.33 52.17
CA GLY A 350 -33.08 7.03 51.86
C GLY A 350 -33.59 7.53 50.50
N ILE A 351 -32.68 7.88 49.60
CA ILE A 351 -33.02 8.31 48.24
C ILE A 351 -33.36 7.09 47.41
N ARG A 352 -34.48 7.12 46.71
CA ARG A 352 -34.96 6.02 45.88
C ARG A 352 -34.78 6.32 44.42
N ILE A 353 -34.33 5.31 43.66
CA ILE A 353 -34.31 5.27 42.20
C ILE A 353 -35.73 4.86 41.76
N PRO A 354 -36.37 5.58 40.83
CA PRO A 354 -37.75 5.31 40.46
C PRO A 354 -37.92 3.98 39.73
N TYR A 355 -38.98 3.26 40.10
CA TYR A 355 -39.49 2.16 39.28
C TYR A 355 -40.41 2.71 38.19
N PRO A 356 -40.66 1.98 37.09
CA PRO A 356 -41.68 2.37 36.14
C PRO A 356 -43.06 2.51 36.84
N GLN A 357 -43.68 3.69 36.72
CA GLN A 357 -44.98 3.99 37.30
C GLN A 357 -46.08 3.86 36.26
N ARG A 358 -47.16 3.16 36.59
CA ARG A 358 -48.31 3.03 35.71
C ARG A 358 -49.60 3.20 36.55
N THR A 359 -50.50 4.08 36.13
CA THR A 359 -51.82 4.19 36.68
C THR A 359 -52.77 3.25 35.96
N VAL A 360 -53.34 2.31 36.69
CA VAL A 360 -54.29 1.35 36.11
C VAL A 360 -55.72 1.78 36.52
N HIS A 361 -56.52 2.13 35.54
CA HIS A 361 -57.94 2.40 35.77
C HIS A 361 -58.72 1.10 35.57
N LEU A 362 -59.21 0.52 36.67
CA LEU A 362 -60.09 -0.63 36.58
C LEU A 362 -61.54 -0.13 36.42
N PRO A 363 -62.31 -0.61 35.39
CA PRO A 363 -63.72 -0.28 35.31
C PRO A 363 -64.42 -0.81 36.56
N LYS A 364 -65.23 0.03 37.22
CA LYS A 364 -66.12 -0.46 38.28
C LYS A 364 -67.23 -1.25 37.61
N ASP A 365 -67.31 -2.54 37.91
CA ASP A 365 -68.45 -3.33 37.52
C ASP A 365 -69.70 -2.68 38.02
N LYS A 366 -70.70 -2.46 37.14
CA LYS A 366 -71.99 -1.92 37.40
C LYS A 366 -72.90 -2.95 38.11
#